data_fd9672e4f23c55257671773b8f0822fe
#
_entry.id   fd9672e4f23c55257671773b8f0822fe
#
_cell.length_a   1.000
_cell.length_b   1.000
_cell.length_c   1.000
_cell.angle_alpha   90.00
_cell.angle_beta   90.00
_cell.angle_gamma   90.00
#
_symmetry.space_group_name_H-M   'P 1'
#
loop_
_entity.id
_entity.type
_entity.pdbx_description
1 polymer ?
#
loop_
_entity_poly.entity_id
_entity_poly.type
_entity_poly.pdbx_seq_one_letter_code
_entity_poly.pdbx_strand_id
1 'polypeptide(L)'
;MKISGMMIYYYYYFVCKRKLWYYINPLNMEQNSELVAIGKILDENSYKREKKGILIDETINVDFIKNRAVLHEVKKTRSIEQAGLWQLKYYMYYLENKGIQNISAIIDYPLIKETKNVFLGDDDRKTLKKVINDIEKISKYDRPPEILNNSICKKCSYFDLCYI
;
A
#
# COMPACT_ATOMS: atom_id res chain seq x y z
N MET A 1 -14.40 11.37 -0.21
CA MET A 1 -13.07 11.02 -0.76
C MET A 1 -13.02 9.52 -1.03
N LYS A 2 -12.47 9.11 -2.17
CA LYS A 2 -12.29 7.68 -2.49
C LYS A 2 -10.97 7.21 -1.88
N ILE A 3 -11.02 6.22 -1.00
CA ILE A 3 -9.82 5.66 -0.39
C ILE A 3 -9.11 4.74 -1.40
N SER A 4 -7.88 5.02 -1.73
CA SER A 4 -7.06 4.14 -2.58
C SER A 4 -6.26 3.15 -1.76
N GLY A 5 -5.87 2.04 -2.37
CA GLY A 5 -4.97 1.07 -1.76
C GLY A 5 -3.64 1.68 -1.33
N MET A 6 -3.20 2.72 -2.05
CA MET A 6 -2.00 3.46 -1.69
C MET A 6 -2.13 4.21 -0.37
N MET A 7 -3.28 4.75 -0.04
CA MET A 7 -3.51 5.41 1.24
C MET A 7 -3.45 4.42 2.40
N ILE A 8 -3.96 3.21 2.18
CA ILE A 8 -3.91 2.14 3.19
C ILE A 8 -2.49 1.58 3.33
N TYR A 9 -1.87 1.29 2.20
CA TYR A 9 -0.55 0.83 2.13
C TYR A 9 0.32 1.74 2.85
N TYR A 10 0.12 2.48 2.87
CA TYR A 10 1.27 2.85 2.80
C TYR A 10 1.71 3.10 3.94
N TYR A 11 2.54 2.94 3.80
CA TYR A 11 3.38 3.83 4.38
C TYR A 11 2.70 5.02 4.96
N TYR A 12 1.64 5.41 4.35
CA TYR A 12 0.91 6.58 4.72
C TYR A 12 0.20 6.37 6.05
N TYR A 13 -0.60 5.36 6.22
CA TYR A 13 -1.30 5.14 7.49
C TYR A 13 -0.50 4.30 8.49
N PHE A 14 0.04 3.14 8.07
CA PHE A 14 0.73 2.22 8.99
C PHE A 14 2.17 2.59 9.28
N VAL A 15 2.78 3.44 8.48
CA VAL A 15 4.15 3.88 8.63
C VAL A 15 4.26 5.33 9.04
N CYS A 16 3.56 6.27 8.34
CA CYS A 16 3.65 7.69 8.62
C CYS A 16 2.38 8.45 8.24
N LYS A 17 1.62 8.92 9.23
CA LYS A 17 0.41 9.72 9.01
C LYS A 17 0.68 11.08 8.36
N ARG A 18 1.85 11.68 8.59
CA ARG A 18 2.28 12.92 7.94
C ARG A 18 2.50 12.70 6.44
N LYS A 19 3.10 11.60 6.05
CA LYS A 19 3.27 11.21 4.65
C LYS A 19 1.91 10.97 3.98
N LEU A 20 0.96 10.33 4.67
CA LEU A 20 -0.41 10.19 4.20
C LEU A 20 -1.04 11.55 3.90
N TRP A 21 -0.90 12.51 4.81
CA TRP A 21 -1.43 13.85 4.63
C TRP A 21 -0.83 14.55 3.39
N TYR A 22 0.49 14.47 3.18
CA TYR A 22 1.14 15.00 1.97
C TYR A 22 0.66 14.33 0.68
N TYR A 23 0.37 13.04 0.73
CA TYR A 23 -0.14 12.31 -0.42
C TYR A 23 -1.58 12.74 -0.80
N ILE A 24 -2.42 12.98 0.19
CA ILE A 24 -3.81 13.42 -0.03
C ILE A 24 -3.87 14.89 -0.48
N ASN A 25 -3.04 15.73 0.11
CA ASN A 25 -2.87 17.11 -0.30
C ASN A 25 -1.73 17.16 -1.34
N PRO A 26 -1.89 17.71 -2.53
CA PRO A 26 -1.11 17.39 -3.73
C PRO A 26 0.40 17.74 -3.66
N LEU A 27 1.11 17.12 -2.74
CA LEU A 27 2.55 17.19 -2.54
C LEU A 27 3.16 15.80 -2.71
N ASN A 28 3.13 15.25 -3.94
CA ASN A 28 3.67 13.91 -4.20
C ASN A 28 5.16 13.96 -4.53
N MET A 29 6.01 13.46 -3.64
CA MET A 29 7.47 13.38 -3.79
C MET A 29 7.98 11.94 -4.12
N GLU A 30 7.07 10.98 -4.29
CA GLU A 30 7.45 9.58 -4.57
C GLU A 30 8.22 9.41 -5.89
N GLN A 31 7.98 10.27 -6.85
CA GLN A 31 8.64 10.23 -8.16
C GLN A 31 10.15 10.45 -8.08
N ASN A 32 10.63 11.10 -7.03
CA ASN A 32 12.04 11.45 -6.83
C ASN A 32 12.79 10.41 -5.99
N SER A 33 12.16 9.30 -5.62
CA SER A 33 12.78 8.28 -4.77
C SER A 33 13.43 7.17 -5.59
N GLU A 34 14.74 6.99 -5.45
CA GLU A 34 15.49 5.87 -6.04
C GLU A 34 14.96 4.51 -5.56
N LEU A 35 14.54 4.41 -4.30
CA LEU A 35 13.98 3.18 -3.75
C LEU A 35 12.65 2.80 -4.41
N VAL A 36 11.83 3.79 -4.76
CA VAL A 36 10.58 3.59 -5.50
C VAL A 36 10.90 3.15 -6.94
N ALA A 37 11.89 3.79 -7.58
CA ALA A 37 12.33 3.40 -8.93
C ALA A 37 12.84 1.96 -8.96
N ILE A 38 13.67 1.54 -7.99
CA ILE A 38 14.15 0.16 -7.89
C ILE A 38 12.99 -0.82 -7.66
N GLY A 39 12.01 -0.46 -6.83
CA GLY A 39 10.81 -1.27 -6.60
C GLY A 39 10.03 -1.51 -7.89
N LYS A 40 9.84 -0.50 -8.72
CA LYS A 40 9.18 -0.61 -10.03
C LYS A 40 9.95 -1.53 -10.98
N ILE A 41 11.27 -1.37 -11.09
CA ILE A 41 12.12 -2.22 -11.94
C ILE A 41 12.03 -3.69 -11.50
N LEU A 42 12.01 -3.94 -10.18
CA LEU A 42 11.88 -5.29 -9.65
C LEU A 42 10.53 -5.91 -10.01
N ASP A 43 9.45 -5.15 -9.87
CA ASP A 43 8.12 -5.60 -10.25
C ASP A 43 8.04 -5.88 -11.76
N GLU A 44 8.52 -4.99 -12.62
CA GLU A 44 8.54 -5.16 -14.08
C GLU A 44 9.31 -6.42 -14.52
N ASN A 45 10.37 -6.78 -13.80
CA ASN A 45 11.20 -7.95 -14.13
C ASN A 45 10.73 -9.25 -13.50
N SER A 46 9.88 -9.19 -12.47
CA SER A 46 9.26 -10.35 -11.86
C SER A 46 8.06 -10.81 -12.70
N TYR A 47 7.84 -12.11 -12.80
CA TYR A 47 6.64 -12.66 -13.47
C TYR A 47 6.33 -12.06 -14.85
N LYS A 48 7.32 -11.99 -15.73
CA LYS A 48 7.25 -11.36 -17.07
C LYS A 48 6.08 -11.83 -17.96
N ARG A 49 5.48 -12.98 -17.67
CA ARG A 49 4.37 -13.55 -18.44
C ARG A 49 3.00 -13.13 -17.95
N GLU A 50 2.92 -12.49 -16.79
CA GLU A 50 1.65 -12.07 -16.19
C GLU A 50 1.31 -10.64 -16.59
N LYS A 51 0.00 -10.35 -16.70
CA LYS A 51 -0.47 -8.99 -16.93
C LYS A 51 -0.31 -8.21 -15.64
N LYS A 52 0.55 -7.20 -15.64
CA LYS A 52 0.93 -6.42 -14.47
C LYS A 52 0.24 -5.07 -14.39
N GLY A 53 0.22 -4.52 -13.19
CA GLY A 53 -0.34 -3.18 -12.95
C GLY A 53 -1.83 -3.12 -13.21
N ILE A 54 -2.62 -4.07 -12.70
CA ILE A 54 -4.06 -4.12 -12.89
C ILE A 54 -4.74 -3.11 -11.99
N LEU A 55 -5.27 -2.04 -12.57
CA LEU A 55 -6.03 -1.02 -11.87
C LEU A 55 -7.52 -1.36 -11.91
N ILE A 56 -8.15 -1.47 -10.74
CA ILE A 56 -9.58 -1.73 -10.59
C ILE A 56 -10.23 -0.53 -9.90
N ASP A 57 -11.23 0.07 -10.53
CA ASP A 57 -12.00 1.22 -10.01
C ASP A 57 -11.14 2.39 -9.52
N GLU A 58 -9.94 2.57 -10.06
CA GLU A 58 -8.95 3.57 -9.59
C GLU A 58 -8.61 3.48 -8.10
N THR A 59 -9.00 2.39 -7.46
CA THR A 59 -8.88 2.17 -6.00
C THR A 59 -7.85 1.11 -5.68
N ILE A 60 -7.85 0.02 -6.45
CA ILE A 60 -6.95 -1.12 -6.29
C ILE A 60 -5.96 -1.12 -7.43
N ASN A 61 -4.68 -1.19 -7.07
CA ASN A 61 -3.62 -1.45 -8.04
C ASN A 61 -2.83 -2.66 -7.56
N VAL A 62 -3.13 -3.82 -8.13
CA VAL A 62 -2.40 -5.07 -7.85
C VAL A 62 -1.39 -5.35 -8.94
N ASP A 63 -0.29 -5.98 -8.58
CA ASP A 63 0.76 -6.28 -9.53
C ASP A 63 0.27 -7.26 -10.61
N PHE A 64 -0.42 -8.31 -10.22
CA PHE A 64 -1.14 -9.18 -11.16
C PHE A 64 -2.20 -10.06 -10.45
N ILE A 65 -3.09 -10.68 -11.25
CA ILE A 65 -4.10 -11.62 -10.79
C ILE A 65 -3.87 -12.97 -11.48
N LYS A 66 -3.72 -14.02 -10.69
CA LYS A 66 -3.55 -15.39 -11.17
C LYS A 66 -4.79 -16.22 -10.87
N ASN A 67 -5.14 -17.11 -11.83
CA ASN A 67 -6.27 -18.04 -11.68
C ASN A 67 -7.60 -17.39 -11.24
N ARG A 68 -7.84 -16.15 -11.66
CA ARG A 68 -9.05 -15.33 -11.43
C ARG A 68 -9.40 -15.01 -9.97
N ALA A 69 -8.66 -15.53 -8.98
CA ALA A 69 -9.01 -15.36 -7.57
C ALA A 69 -7.83 -15.04 -6.65
N VAL A 70 -6.60 -15.00 -7.17
CA VAL A 70 -5.41 -14.76 -6.37
C VAL A 70 -4.77 -13.43 -6.75
N LEU A 71 -4.80 -12.49 -5.81
CA LEU A 71 -4.12 -11.20 -5.95
C LEU A 71 -2.64 -11.39 -5.61
N HIS A 72 -1.75 -10.89 -6.46
CA HIS A 72 -0.32 -10.91 -6.21
C HIS A 72 0.22 -9.49 -6.04
N GLU A 73 1.02 -9.32 -5.02
CA GLU A 73 1.77 -8.09 -4.74
C GLU A 73 3.26 -8.44 -4.61
N VAL A 74 4.09 -7.74 -5.34
CA VAL A 74 5.55 -7.98 -5.34
C VAL A 74 6.24 -6.92 -4.49
N LYS A 75 7.05 -7.32 -3.53
CA LYS A 75 7.80 -6.43 -2.64
C LYS A 75 9.29 -6.72 -2.67
N LYS A 76 10.09 -5.66 -2.61
CA LYS A 76 11.55 -5.75 -2.59
C LYS A 76 12.07 -6.38 -1.30
N THR A 77 11.52 -5.96 -0.17
CA THR A 77 11.96 -6.40 1.17
C THR A 77 10.78 -6.51 2.12
N ARG A 78 11.03 -7.09 3.31
CA ARG A 78 10.07 -7.14 4.41
C ARG A 78 10.08 -5.90 5.32
N SER A 79 10.89 -4.90 5.04
CA SER A 79 11.09 -3.76 5.96
C SER A 79 9.81 -3.06 6.37
N ILE A 80 8.75 -3.17 5.57
CA ILE A 80 7.42 -2.61 5.82
C ILE A 80 6.33 -3.62 5.48
N GLU A 81 6.61 -4.88 5.78
CA GLU A 81 5.70 -6.00 5.49
C GLU A 81 4.28 -5.75 5.98
N GLN A 82 4.14 -5.16 7.17
CA GLN A 82 2.84 -4.85 7.77
C GLN A 82 1.98 -3.95 6.84
N ALA A 83 2.57 -2.93 6.25
CA ALA A 83 1.86 -2.05 5.34
C ALA A 83 1.40 -2.79 4.07
N GLY A 84 2.25 -3.65 3.50
CA GLY A 84 1.90 -4.48 2.34
C GLY A 84 0.78 -5.48 2.64
N LEU A 85 0.80 -6.09 3.82
CA LEU A 85 -0.27 -6.98 4.28
C LEU A 85 -1.61 -6.26 4.36
N TRP A 86 -1.64 -5.07 4.96
CA TRP A 86 -2.87 -4.28 5.09
C TRP A 86 -3.37 -3.74 3.74
N GLN A 87 -2.48 -3.44 2.82
CA GLN A 87 -2.85 -3.09 1.45
C GLN A 87 -3.63 -4.22 0.78
N LEU A 88 -3.09 -5.45 0.81
CA LEU A 88 -3.78 -6.60 0.23
C LEU A 88 -5.08 -6.95 0.95
N LYS A 89 -5.10 -6.88 2.28
CA LYS A 89 -6.34 -7.06 3.05
C LYS A 89 -7.41 -6.04 2.65
N TYR A 90 -7.01 -4.80 2.39
CA TYR A 90 -7.94 -3.78 1.89
C TYR A 90 -8.46 -4.12 0.49
N TYR A 91 -7.61 -4.61 -0.41
CA TYR A 91 -8.04 -5.03 -1.75
C TYR A 91 -9.06 -6.16 -1.68
N MET A 92 -8.81 -7.16 -0.84
CA MET A 92 -9.76 -8.25 -0.58
C MET A 92 -11.09 -7.71 -0.03
N TYR A 93 -11.03 -6.86 0.98
CA TYR A 93 -12.20 -6.22 1.59
C TYR A 93 -13.00 -5.38 0.58
N TYR A 94 -12.31 -4.61 -0.26
CA TYR A 94 -12.96 -3.82 -1.30
C TYR A 94 -13.70 -4.69 -2.31
N LEU A 95 -13.08 -5.76 -2.77
CA LEU A 95 -13.67 -6.69 -3.72
C LEU A 95 -14.83 -7.49 -3.12
N GLU A 96 -14.74 -7.88 -1.83
CA GLU A 96 -15.87 -8.48 -1.11
C GLU A 96 -17.09 -7.55 -1.08
N ASN A 97 -16.88 -6.26 -0.80
CA ASN A 97 -17.96 -5.26 -0.81
C ASN A 97 -18.56 -5.03 -2.21
N LYS A 98 -17.85 -5.42 -3.27
CA LYS A 98 -18.35 -5.46 -4.66
C LYS A 98 -19.02 -6.78 -5.03
N GLY A 99 -19.17 -7.72 -4.09
CA GLY A 99 -19.82 -9.01 -4.28
C GLY A 99 -18.90 -10.14 -4.78
N ILE A 100 -17.59 -9.92 -4.84
CA ILE A 100 -16.64 -10.94 -5.25
C ILE A 100 -16.23 -11.75 -4.03
N GLN A 101 -16.48 -13.07 -4.05
CA GLN A 101 -16.19 -13.98 -2.95
C GLN A 101 -14.96 -14.86 -3.21
N ASN A 102 -14.45 -15.48 -2.15
CA ASN A 102 -13.34 -16.45 -2.19
C ASN A 102 -12.04 -15.89 -2.80
N ILE A 103 -11.71 -14.65 -2.47
CA ILE A 103 -10.47 -14.02 -2.89
C ILE A 103 -9.35 -14.42 -1.92
N SER A 104 -8.22 -14.83 -2.46
CA SER A 104 -6.97 -14.99 -1.73
C SER A 104 -5.92 -14.01 -2.23
N ALA A 105 -4.88 -13.77 -1.45
CA ALA A 105 -3.79 -12.90 -1.83
C ALA A 105 -2.44 -13.44 -1.39
N ILE A 106 -1.41 -13.09 -2.15
CA ILE A 106 -0.03 -13.51 -1.91
C ILE A 106 0.88 -12.28 -2.01
N ILE A 107 1.81 -12.16 -1.07
CA ILE A 107 2.95 -11.26 -1.21
C ILE A 107 4.16 -12.06 -1.63
N ASP A 108 4.80 -11.62 -2.70
CA ASP A 108 6.01 -12.22 -3.22
C ASP A 108 7.23 -11.36 -2.92
N TYR A 109 8.30 -11.98 -2.43
CA TYR A 109 9.59 -11.36 -2.15
C TYR A 109 10.69 -12.02 -3.02
N PRO A 110 10.82 -11.65 -4.30
CA PRO A 110 11.70 -12.35 -5.24
C PRO A 110 13.16 -12.37 -4.84
N LEU A 111 13.66 -11.31 -4.19
CA LEU A 111 15.07 -11.21 -3.79
C LEU A 111 15.46 -12.22 -2.70
N ILE A 112 14.51 -12.63 -1.87
CA ILE A 112 14.74 -13.62 -0.80
C ILE A 112 14.02 -14.94 -1.08
N LYS A 113 13.43 -15.08 -2.28
CA LYS A 113 12.71 -16.28 -2.75
C LYS A 113 11.64 -16.76 -1.77
N GLU A 114 10.88 -15.82 -1.21
CA GLU A 114 9.82 -16.12 -0.28
C GLU A 114 8.47 -15.60 -0.76
N THR A 115 7.43 -16.32 -0.38
CA THR A 115 6.03 -15.92 -0.61
C THR A 115 5.26 -16.02 0.69
N LYS A 116 4.23 -15.17 0.86
CA LYS A 116 3.38 -15.18 2.04
C LYS A 116 1.92 -15.08 1.64
N ASN A 117 1.12 -16.07 2.07
CA ASN A 117 -0.32 -16.02 1.91
C ASN A 117 -0.93 -14.98 2.84
N VAL A 118 -1.93 -14.24 2.33
CA VAL A 118 -2.66 -13.22 3.08
C VAL A 118 -4.13 -13.61 3.14
N PHE A 119 -4.68 -13.61 4.35
CA PHE A 119 -6.08 -13.93 4.62
C PHE A 119 -6.77 -12.71 5.24
N LEU A 120 -8.06 -12.59 4.99
CA LEU A 120 -8.90 -11.53 5.54
C LEU A 120 -9.86 -12.11 6.57
N GLY A 121 -9.61 -11.82 7.84
CA GLY A 121 -10.45 -12.22 8.97
C GLY A 121 -11.47 -11.14 9.38
N ASP A 122 -12.37 -11.47 10.31
CA ASP A 122 -13.39 -10.52 10.77
C ASP A 122 -12.80 -9.35 11.57
N ASP A 123 -11.75 -9.58 12.34
CA ASP A 123 -11.05 -8.50 13.04
C ASP A 123 -10.28 -7.59 12.08
N ASP A 124 -9.79 -8.14 10.97
CA ASP A 124 -9.20 -7.33 9.90
C ASP A 124 -10.22 -6.39 9.28
N ARG A 125 -11.45 -6.88 9.04
CA ARG A 125 -12.55 -6.06 8.49
C ARG A 125 -12.93 -4.91 9.43
N LYS A 126 -12.97 -5.18 10.76
CA LYS A 126 -13.20 -4.14 11.78
C LYS A 126 -12.08 -3.10 11.76
N THR A 127 -10.83 -3.58 11.71
CA THR A 127 -9.65 -2.71 11.65
C THR A 127 -9.66 -1.85 10.39
N LEU A 128 -9.97 -2.41 9.24
CA LEU A 128 -10.05 -1.66 7.97
C LEU A 128 -11.11 -0.57 8.01
N LYS A 129 -12.29 -0.83 8.60
CA LYS A 129 -13.32 0.20 8.80
C LYS A 129 -12.79 1.36 9.63
N LYS A 130 -12.07 1.07 10.72
CA LYS A 130 -11.44 2.11 11.55
C LYS A 130 -10.37 2.88 10.77
N VAL A 131 -9.50 2.18 10.05
CA VAL A 131 -8.44 2.79 9.23
C VAL A 131 -9.02 3.74 8.19
N ILE A 132 -10.06 3.32 7.47
CA ILE A 132 -10.76 4.15 6.48
C ILE A 132 -11.27 5.45 7.13
N ASN A 133 -11.97 5.34 8.26
CA ASN A 133 -12.47 6.50 8.99
C ASN A 133 -11.34 7.43 9.46
N ASP A 134 -10.21 6.87 9.91
CA ASP A 134 -9.07 7.68 10.37
C ASP A 134 -8.38 8.38 9.19
N ILE A 135 -8.28 7.75 8.03
CA ILE A 135 -7.76 8.38 6.80
C ILE A 135 -8.66 9.56 6.41
N GLU A 136 -9.99 9.39 6.46
CA GLU A 136 -10.93 10.47 6.17
C GLU A 136 -10.82 11.63 7.16
N LYS A 137 -10.50 11.36 8.43
CA LYS A 137 -10.23 12.42 9.42
C LYS A 137 -8.93 13.15 9.09
N ILE A 138 -7.85 12.40 8.82
CA ILE A 138 -6.54 12.98 8.49
C ILE A 138 -6.62 13.85 7.23
N SER A 139 -7.43 13.48 6.25
CA SER A 139 -7.61 14.27 5.02
C SER A 139 -8.22 15.67 5.27
N LYS A 140 -8.91 15.82 6.38
CA LYS A 140 -9.55 17.10 6.77
C LYS A 140 -8.69 17.97 7.68
N TYR A 141 -7.48 17.56 7.99
CA TYR A 141 -6.58 18.36 8.83
C TYR A 141 -6.06 19.56 8.04
N ASP A 142 -6.08 20.72 8.64
CA ASP A 142 -5.53 21.97 8.06
C ASP A 142 -4.00 21.95 8.00
N ARG A 143 -3.38 21.13 8.82
CA ARG A 143 -1.92 20.98 8.93
C ARG A 143 -1.50 19.53 8.95
N PRO A 144 -0.28 19.21 8.45
CA PRO A 144 0.20 17.84 8.51
C PRO A 144 0.40 17.37 9.95
N PRO A 145 0.11 16.08 10.26
CA PRO A 145 0.44 15.48 11.55
C PRO A 145 1.92 15.68 11.92
N GLU A 146 2.23 15.50 13.20
CA GLU A 146 3.61 15.65 13.70
C GLU A 146 4.60 14.72 12.99
N ILE A 147 5.88 15.12 13.00
CA ILE A 147 6.97 14.36 12.40
C ILE A 147 7.17 13.08 13.22
N LEU A 148 7.25 11.95 12.52
CA LEU A 148 7.44 10.64 13.16
C LEU A 148 8.78 10.52 13.91
N ASN A 149 9.81 11.23 13.43
CA ASN A 149 11.17 11.27 13.97
C ASN A 149 11.76 9.86 14.21
N ASN A 150 11.66 9.00 13.22
CA ASN A 150 12.14 7.61 13.26
C ASN A 150 13.23 7.40 12.19
N SER A 151 14.01 6.33 12.33
CA SER A 151 15.08 5.96 11.39
C SER A 151 14.60 5.81 9.94
N ILE A 152 13.35 5.40 9.74
CA ILE A 152 12.73 5.28 8.41
C ILE A 152 12.64 6.64 7.70
N CYS A 153 12.59 7.75 8.43
CA CYS A 153 12.50 9.09 7.85
C CYS A 153 13.72 9.41 6.98
N LYS A 154 14.91 8.95 7.34
CA LYS A 154 16.16 9.19 6.58
C LYS A 154 16.12 8.63 5.15
N LYS A 155 15.26 7.66 4.87
CA LYS A 155 15.08 7.05 3.54
C LYS A 155 13.74 7.44 2.90
N CYS A 156 13.05 8.41 3.48
CA CYS A 156 11.75 8.85 3.02
C CYS A 156 11.88 9.91 1.93
N SER A 157 11.14 9.79 0.84
CA SER A 157 11.08 10.78 -0.23
C SER A 157 10.58 12.16 0.22
N TYR A 158 9.95 12.25 1.38
CA TYR A 158 9.46 13.51 1.99
C TYR A 158 10.37 14.07 3.09
N PHE A 159 11.60 13.52 3.22
CA PHE A 159 12.51 13.92 4.31
C PHE A 159 12.73 15.44 4.34
N ASP A 160 13.07 16.02 3.20
CA ASP A 160 13.36 17.46 3.10
C ASP A 160 12.16 18.34 3.48
N LEU A 161 10.94 17.92 3.17
CA LEU A 161 9.72 18.63 3.58
C LEU A 161 9.41 18.52 5.08
N CYS A 162 9.99 17.54 5.75
CA CYS A 162 9.75 17.32 7.17
C CYS A 162 10.79 18.01 8.06
N TYR A 163 11.99 18.22 7.56
CA TYR A 163 13.15 18.66 8.36
C TYR A 163 13.78 19.96 7.84
N ILE A 164 12.99 20.77 7.12
CA ILE A 164 13.38 22.14 6.73
C ILE A 164 13.42 23.04 7.96
#